data_84dead13d76e0b79bcbbd4ffc6b7031b
#
_entry.id   84dead13d76e0b79bcbbd4ffc6b7031b
#
_cell.length_a   1.000
_cell.length_b   1.000
_cell.length_c   1.000
_cell.angle_alpha   90.00
_cell.angle_beta   90.00
_cell.angle_gamma   90.00
#
_symmetry.space_group_name_H-M   'P 1'
#
loop_
_entity.id
_entity.type
_entity.pdbx_description
1 polymer ?
#
loop_
_entity_poly.entity_id
_entity_poly.type
_entity_poly.pdbx_seq_one_letter_code
_entity_poly.pdbx_strand_id
1 'polypeptide(L)'
;RELAAKHGRHVALLGDLQGPKIRIAKFANKRIELKLGDRFTFSTSHPLTAGTQDIVGIDYPDLVKDCGVGDELLLDDGRVVMRVMEATADALHCEVIIGGPLSDHKGINRRGGGLTAPALTEKDKADINLAAEMELDYLAVSFPRDADDMHYARKLRDEAGGTAWLVATRV
;
A
#
# COMPACT_ATOMS: atom_id res chain seq x y z
N ARG A 1 -15.04 -21.08 13.32
CA ARG A 1 -15.08 -21.34 14.78
C ARG A 1 -15.68 -22.72 15.10
N GLU A 2 -16.79 -23.13 14.50
CA GLU A 2 -17.41 -24.44 14.73
C GLU A 2 -16.47 -25.63 14.48
N LEU A 3 -15.72 -25.59 13.35
CA LEU A 3 -14.73 -26.63 13.05
C LEU A 3 -13.60 -26.67 14.08
N ALA A 4 -13.12 -25.51 14.52
CA ALA A 4 -12.08 -25.43 15.55
C ALA A 4 -12.55 -26.05 16.87
N ALA A 5 -13.78 -25.70 17.30
CA ALA A 5 -14.40 -26.28 18.49
C ALA A 5 -14.58 -27.81 18.35
N LYS A 6 -15.05 -28.29 17.18
CA LYS A 6 -15.21 -29.72 16.89
C LYS A 6 -13.88 -30.50 16.99
N HIS A 7 -12.77 -29.86 16.68
CA HIS A 7 -11.44 -30.48 16.75
C HIS A 7 -10.66 -30.14 18.02
N GLY A 8 -11.29 -29.50 19.02
CA GLY A 8 -10.64 -29.10 20.27
C GLY A 8 -9.47 -28.11 20.06
N ARG A 9 -9.56 -27.25 19.03
CA ARG A 9 -8.53 -26.26 18.71
C ARG A 9 -9.01 -24.85 19.04
N HIS A 10 -8.10 -24.03 19.57
CA HIS A 10 -8.31 -22.59 19.69
C HIS A 10 -7.73 -21.91 18.45
N VAL A 11 -8.59 -21.23 17.69
CA VAL A 11 -8.20 -20.51 16.47
C VAL A 11 -8.75 -19.11 16.57
N ALA A 12 -7.87 -18.13 16.52
CA ALA A 12 -8.22 -16.72 16.42
C ALA A 12 -8.44 -16.32 14.96
N LEU A 13 -9.39 -15.42 14.73
CA LEU A 13 -9.69 -14.83 13.42
C LEU A 13 -9.07 -13.43 13.38
N LEU A 14 -8.22 -13.17 12.39
CA LEU A 14 -7.63 -11.87 12.13
C LEU A 14 -8.18 -11.33 10.82
N GLY A 15 -8.76 -10.12 10.86
CA GLY A 15 -9.08 -9.33 9.68
C GLY A 15 -7.91 -8.41 9.37
N ASP A 16 -7.53 -8.33 8.10
CA ASP A 16 -6.44 -7.46 7.64
C ASP A 16 -7.05 -6.35 6.78
N LEU A 17 -7.06 -5.12 7.30
CA LEU A 17 -7.54 -3.95 6.57
C LEU A 17 -6.55 -3.62 5.44
N GLN A 18 -7.07 -3.43 4.25
CA GLN A 18 -6.25 -3.21 3.05
C GLN A 18 -5.42 -1.93 3.14
N GLY A 19 -5.98 -0.86 3.76
CA GLY A 19 -5.39 0.46 3.77
C GLY A 19 -5.30 1.11 2.38
N PRO A 20 -4.62 2.25 2.27
CA PRO A 20 -4.41 2.96 1.01
C PRO A 20 -3.37 2.22 0.16
N LYS A 21 -3.78 1.20 -0.56
CA LYS A 21 -2.89 0.44 -1.44
C LYS A 21 -2.58 1.22 -2.70
N ILE A 22 -1.53 2.02 -2.66
CA ILE A 22 -1.03 2.79 -3.80
C ILE A 22 -0.40 1.83 -4.81
N ARG A 23 -0.74 2.00 -6.08
CA ARG A 23 -0.30 1.11 -7.16
C ARG A 23 0.19 1.91 -8.36
N ILE A 24 1.16 1.34 -9.07
CA ILE A 24 1.44 1.77 -10.44
C ILE A 24 0.32 1.32 -11.39
N ALA A 25 0.18 2.03 -12.49
CA ALA A 25 -0.78 1.73 -13.54
C ALA A 25 -0.36 0.52 -14.41
N LYS A 26 -0.94 0.39 -15.59
CA LYS A 26 -0.68 -0.73 -16.51
C LYS A 26 0.42 -0.39 -17.50
N PHE A 27 1.18 -1.40 -17.86
CA PHE A 27 2.10 -1.37 -18.99
C PHE A 27 1.41 -1.80 -20.28
N ALA A 28 1.78 -1.21 -21.42
CA ALA A 28 1.28 -1.62 -22.74
C ALA A 28 1.52 -3.11 -23.01
N ASN A 29 2.65 -3.64 -22.53
CA ASN A 29 3.06 -5.03 -22.69
C ASN A 29 2.87 -5.87 -21.40
N LYS A 30 2.03 -5.40 -20.45
CA LYS A 30 1.74 -6.06 -19.15
C LYS A 30 2.92 -6.19 -18.20
N ARG A 31 4.14 -6.20 -18.68
CA ARG A 31 5.36 -6.40 -17.91
C ARG A 31 6.56 -5.79 -18.61
N ILE A 32 7.50 -5.29 -17.82
CA ILE A 32 8.82 -4.82 -18.25
C ILE A 32 9.90 -5.52 -17.43
N GLU A 33 11.14 -5.42 -17.87
CA GLU A 33 12.33 -5.89 -17.13
C GLU A 33 13.26 -4.70 -16.89
N LEU A 34 13.55 -4.42 -15.63
CA LEU A 34 14.38 -3.30 -15.20
C LEU A 34 15.75 -3.79 -14.74
N LYS A 35 16.79 -3.04 -15.08
CA LYS A 35 18.18 -3.33 -14.70
C LYS A 35 18.70 -2.26 -13.76
N LEU A 36 19.67 -2.61 -12.95
CA LEU A 36 20.40 -1.63 -12.12
C LEU A 36 20.93 -0.47 -12.99
N GLY A 37 20.66 0.74 -12.55
CA GLY A 37 21.06 1.97 -13.22
C GLY A 37 20.10 2.46 -14.30
N ASP A 38 19.07 1.70 -14.67
CA ASP A 38 18.05 2.17 -15.61
C ASP A 38 17.36 3.42 -15.07
N ARG A 39 16.97 4.34 -15.98
CA ARG A 39 16.13 5.48 -15.65
C ARG A 39 14.68 5.12 -15.81
N PHE A 40 13.85 5.53 -14.85
CA PHE A 40 12.43 5.25 -14.86
C PHE A 40 11.61 6.41 -14.29
N THR A 41 10.44 6.67 -14.88
CA THR A 41 9.58 7.79 -14.48
C THR A 41 8.23 7.30 -14.00
N PHE A 42 7.79 7.78 -12.83
CA PHE A 42 6.40 7.71 -12.38
C PHE A 42 5.73 9.04 -12.66
N SER A 43 4.57 9.05 -13.33
CA SER A 43 3.91 10.30 -13.70
C SER A 43 2.41 10.28 -13.41
N THR A 44 1.90 11.38 -12.88
CA THR A 44 0.47 11.59 -12.65
C THR A 44 -0.28 11.99 -13.93
N SER A 45 0.45 12.49 -14.93
CA SER A 45 -0.10 12.92 -16.23
C SER A 45 -0.02 11.85 -17.30
N HIS A 46 0.74 10.76 -17.07
CA HIS A 46 0.87 9.68 -18.05
C HIS A 46 -0.39 8.79 -18.04
N PRO A 47 -0.90 8.36 -19.22
CA PRO A 47 -2.09 7.50 -19.27
C PRO A 47 -1.93 6.20 -18.46
N LEU A 48 -2.97 5.84 -17.70
CA LEU A 48 -2.94 4.67 -16.79
C LEU A 48 -2.90 3.30 -17.51
N THR A 49 -2.93 3.27 -18.83
CA THR A 49 -2.93 2.03 -19.63
C THR A 49 -1.77 1.93 -20.62
N ALA A 50 -0.86 2.88 -20.62
CA ALA A 50 0.15 3.05 -21.66
C ALA A 50 1.60 3.09 -21.13
N GLY A 51 1.87 2.50 -19.99
CA GLY A 51 3.23 2.41 -19.43
C GLY A 51 4.19 1.70 -20.40
N THR A 52 5.42 2.16 -20.42
CA THR A 52 6.51 1.66 -21.29
C THR A 52 7.68 1.17 -20.43
N GLN A 53 8.81 0.87 -21.10
CA GLN A 53 10.07 0.51 -20.41
C GLN A 53 10.59 1.64 -19.50
N ASP A 54 10.23 2.90 -19.77
CA ASP A 54 10.84 4.06 -19.15
C ASP A 54 9.88 4.90 -18.30
N ILE A 55 8.56 4.67 -18.41
CA ILE A 55 7.54 5.47 -17.72
C ILE A 55 6.26 4.67 -17.44
N VAL A 56 5.63 4.96 -16.30
CA VAL A 56 4.29 4.44 -15.97
C VAL A 56 3.47 5.50 -15.24
N GLY A 57 2.16 5.45 -15.45
CA GLY A 57 1.20 6.24 -14.68
C GLY A 57 1.06 5.75 -13.24
N ILE A 58 0.65 6.63 -12.34
CA ILE A 58 0.33 6.32 -10.94
C ILE A 58 -1.10 6.72 -10.62
N ASP A 59 -1.79 5.91 -9.82
CA ASP A 59 -3.17 6.13 -9.42
C ASP A 59 -3.31 7.00 -8.15
N TYR A 60 -2.20 7.38 -7.53
CA TYR A 60 -2.12 8.25 -6.37
C TYR A 60 -1.34 9.53 -6.69
N PRO A 61 -2.04 10.63 -7.06
CA PRO A 61 -1.39 11.87 -7.51
C PRO A 61 -0.49 12.53 -6.46
N ASP A 62 -0.80 12.36 -5.17
CA ASP A 62 -0.02 12.97 -4.10
C ASP A 62 1.35 12.32 -3.88
N LEU A 63 1.64 11.16 -4.50
CA LEU A 63 2.96 10.51 -4.42
C LEU A 63 4.08 11.47 -4.82
N VAL A 64 3.87 12.31 -5.84
CA VAL A 64 4.87 13.29 -6.30
C VAL A 64 5.12 14.41 -5.29
N LYS A 65 4.17 14.69 -4.41
CA LYS A 65 4.32 15.67 -3.32
C LYS A 65 4.94 15.04 -2.08
N ASP A 66 4.64 13.76 -1.85
CA ASP A 66 5.08 13.01 -0.68
C ASP A 66 6.55 12.55 -0.80
N CYS A 67 7.11 12.53 -2.02
CA CYS A 67 8.45 12.04 -2.28
C CYS A 67 9.37 13.14 -2.82
N GLY A 68 10.58 13.14 -2.31
CA GLY A 68 11.64 14.08 -2.72
C GLY A 68 12.90 13.37 -3.23
N VAL A 69 13.86 14.17 -3.71
CA VAL A 69 15.16 13.66 -4.17
C VAL A 69 15.86 12.90 -3.04
N GLY A 70 16.35 11.70 -3.37
CA GLY A 70 17.02 10.80 -2.44
C GLY A 70 16.10 9.75 -1.80
N ASP A 71 14.78 9.92 -1.86
CA ASP A 71 13.84 8.91 -1.36
C ASP A 71 13.94 7.62 -2.16
N GLU A 72 13.71 6.49 -1.49
CA GLU A 72 13.65 5.19 -2.12
C GLU A 72 12.21 4.69 -2.21
N LEU A 73 11.83 4.31 -3.42
CA LEU A 73 10.52 3.73 -3.73
C LEU A 73 10.65 2.20 -3.84
N LEU A 74 9.81 1.51 -3.10
CA LEU A 74 9.75 0.05 -3.03
C LEU A 74 8.57 -0.43 -3.87
N LEU A 75 8.82 -1.20 -4.92
CA LEU A 75 7.81 -1.76 -5.79
C LEU A 75 7.73 -3.28 -5.61
N ASP A 76 6.53 -3.83 -5.79
CA ASP A 76 6.28 -5.27 -5.63
C ASP A 76 6.88 -5.82 -4.33
N ASP A 77 6.51 -5.19 -3.20
CA ASP A 77 6.99 -5.53 -1.85
C ASP A 77 8.53 -5.47 -1.71
N GLY A 78 9.16 -4.52 -2.41
CA GLY A 78 10.60 -4.27 -2.37
C GLY A 78 11.45 -5.16 -3.28
N ARG A 79 10.82 -5.93 -4.18
CA ARG A 79 11.54 -6.72 -5.20
C ARG A 79 12.25 -5.84 -6.23
N VAL A 80 11.68 -4.68 -6.51
CA VAL A 80 12.29 -3.63 -7.30
C VAL A 80 12.41 -2.38 -6.43
N VAL A 81 13.56 -1.74 -6.43
CA VAL A 81 13.84 -0.53 -5.66
C VAL A 81 14.37 0.54 -6.58
N MET A 82 13.82 1.74 -6.47
CA MET A 82 14.26 2.91 -7.23
C MET A 82 14.52 4.08 -6.30
N ARG A 83 15.53 4.90 -6.64
CA ARG A 83 15.82 6.15 -5.94
C ARG A 83 15.34 7.33 -6.75
N VAL A 84 14.64 8.26 -6.11
CA VAL A 84 14.21 9.51 -6.73
C VAL A 84 15.44 10.39 -6.96
N MET A 85 15.69 10.73 -8.22
CA MET A 85 16.78 11.61 -8.64
C MET A 85 16.31 13.04 -8.90
N GLU A 86 15.05 13.19 -9.31
CA GLU A 86 14.39 14.47 -9.54
C GLU A 86 12.89 14.33 -9.29
N ALA A 87 12.29 15.35 -8.68
CA ALA A 87 10.85 15.45 -8.47
C ALA A 87 10.33 16.72 -9.13
N THR A 88 9.30 16.58 -9.96
CA THR A 88 8.60 17.71 -10.61
C THR A 88 7.17 17.80 -10.05
N ALA A 89 6.38 18.73 -10.59
CA ALA A 89 4.98 18.88 -10.15
C ALA A 89 4.10 17.66 -10.46
N ASP A 90 4.46 16.86 -11.46
CA ASP A 90 3.65 15.74 -11.98
C ASP A 90 4.42 14.44 -12.20
N ALA A 91 5.72 14.39 -11.86
CA ALA A 91 6.53 13.20 -12.07
C ALA A 91 7.67 13.05 -11.06
N LEU A 92 8.05 11.79 -10.81
CA LEU A 92 9.26 11.36 -10.12
C LEU A 92 10.16 10.66 -11.12
N HIS A 93 11.33 11.23 -11.35
CA HIS A 93 12.38 10.64 -12.19
C HIS A 93 13.33 9.85 -11.30
N CYS A 94 13.43 8.57 -11.53
CA CYS A 94 14.12 7.64 -10.66
C CYS A 94 15.27 6.92 -11.36
N GLU A 95 16.19 6.40 -10.56
CA GLU A 95 17.21 5.43 -10.97
C GLU A 95 16.96 4.11 -10.28
N VAL A 96 17.02 3.01 -11.03
CA VAL A 96 16.83 1.65 -10.50
C VAL A 96 18.03 1.24 -9.65
N ILE A 97 17.78 0.94 -8.38
CA ILE A 97 18.79 0.46 -7.42
C ILE A 97 18.78 -1.06 -7.33
N ILE A 98 17.60 -1.67 -7.36
CA ILE A 98 17.41 -3.13 -7.44
C ILE A 98 16.48 -3.36 -8.61
N GLY A 99 17.00 -4.00 -9.65
CA GLY A 99 16.26 -4.35 -10.85
C GLY A 99 15.45 -5.62 -10.71
N GLY A 100 14.65 -5.90 -11.71
CA GLY A 100 13.82 -7.10 -11.81
C GLY A 100 12.56 -6.87 -12.65
N PRO A 101 11.70 -7.89 -12.70
CA PRO A 101 10.44 -7.80 -13.42
C PRO A 101 9.46 -6.88 -12.70
N LEU A 102 8.83 -5.97 -13.45
CA LEU A 102 7.76 -5.12 -12.95
C LEU A 102 6.53 -5.28 -13.86
N SER A 103 5.37 -5.57 -13.27
CA SER A 103 4.12 -5.80 -13.99
C SER A 103 3.02 -4.85 -13.55
N ASP A 104 1.85 -4.94 -14.21
CA ASP A 104 0.68 -4.12 -13.93
C ASP A 104 0.28 -4.10 -12.47
N HIS A 105 -0.18 -2.95 -12.00
CA HIS A 105 -0.83 -2.75 -10.70
C HIS A 105 0.00 -3.18 -9.49
N LYS A 106 1.32 -3.22 -9.61
CA LYS A 106 2.19 -3.49 -8.47
C LYS A 106 2.12 -2.37 -7.44
N GLY A 107 2.17 -2.76 -6.16
CA GLY A 107 2.24 -1.81 -5.05
C GLY A 107 3.49 -0.95 -5.15
N ILE A 108 3.37 0.29 -4.73
CA ILE A 108 4.47 1.23 -4.58
C ILE A 108 4.43 1.83 -3.18
N ASN A 109 5.54 1.79 -2.47
CA ASN A 109 5.69 2.35 -1.14
C ASN A 109 6.96 3.20 -1.07
N ARG A 110 7.00 4.18 -0.15
CA ARG A 110 8.21 4.90 0.18
C ARG A 110 8.91 4.22 1.35
N ARG A 111 10.22 3.99 1.24
CA ARG A 111 11.02 3.45 2.35
C ARG A 111 10.96 4.38 3.56
N GLY A 112 10.63 3.85 4.72
CA GLY A 112 10.47 4.63 5.93
C GLY A 112 9.10 5.28 6.11
N GLY A 113 8.15 5.07 5.19
CA GLY A 113 6.79 5.63 5.25
C GLY A 113 6.71 7.10 4.86
N GLY A 114 5.77 7.85 5.44
CA GLY A 114 5.63 9.30 5.23
C GLY A 114 4.75 9.67 4.02
N LEU A 115 3.99 8.74 3.48
CA LEU A 115 2.93 9.06 2.51
C LEU A 115 1.74 9.68 3.25
N THR A 116 1.12 10.71 2.66
CA THR A 116 0.00 11.44 3.27
C THR A 116 -1.35 10.76 3.11
N ALA A 117 -1.42 9.65 2.36
CA ALA A 117 -2.64 8.87 2.19
C ALA A 117 -3.24 8.49 3.55
N PRO A 118 -4.56 8.65 3.77
CA PRO A 118 -5.21 8.25 5.01
C PRO A 118 -5.00 6.77 5.29
N ALA A 119 -4.66 6.40 6.52
CA ALA A 119 -4.42 5.01 6.91
C ALA A 119 -5.64 4.10 6.72
N LEU A 120 -6.84 4.67 6.82
CA LEU A 120 -8.11 3.97 6.62
C LEU A 120 -8.87 4.57 5.44
N THR A 121 -9.15 3.76 4.44
CA THR A 121 -10.01 4.10 3.31
C THR A 121 -11.50 3.96 3.69
N GLU A 122 -12.41 4.43 2.85
CA GLU A 122 -13.85 4.20 3.05
C GLU A 122 -14.20 2.71 3.05
N LYS A 123 -13.47 1.92 2.26
CA LYS A 123 -13.61 0.46 2.30
C LYS A 123 -13.19 -0.10 3.66
N ASP A 124 -12.07 0.34 4.21
CA ASP A 124 -11.60 -0.14 5.52
C ASP A 124 -12.59 0.21 6.63
N LYS A 125 -13.24 1.36 6.57
CA LYS A 125 -14.31 1.74 7.51
C LYS A 125 -15.51 0.80 7.41
N ALA A 126 -15.90 0.41 6.20
CA ALA A 126 -16.94 -0.60 5.99
C ALA A 126 -16.49 -2.00 6.48
N ASP A 127 -15.24 -2.36 6.21
CA ASP A 127 -14.67 -3.64 6.65
C ASP A 127 -14.54 -3.73 8.19
N ILE A 128 -14.36 -2.60 8.91
CA ILE A 128 -14.40 -2.55 10.38
C ILE A 128 -15.78 -2.93 10.91
N ASN A 129 -16.86 -2.45 10.29
CA ASN A 129 -18.22 -2.86 10.67
C ASN A 129 -18.43 -4.37 10.44
N LEU A 130 -18.00 -4.87 9.28
CA LEU A 130 -18.06 -6.30 8.98
C LEU A 130 -17.22 -7.13 9.97
N ALA A 131 -16.05 -6.65 10.36
CA ALA A 131 -15.21 -7.31 11.36
C ALA A 131 -15.89 -7.41 12.73
N ALA A 132 -16.66 -6.39 13.13
CA ALA A 132 -17.47 -6.42 14.35
C ALA A 132 -18.61 -7.43 14.24
N GLU A 133 -19.35 -7.45 13.13
CA GLU A 133 -20.42 -8.43 12.87
C GLU A 133 -19.89 -9.87 12.87
N MET A 134 -18.69 -10.10 12.34
CA MET A 134 -18.02 -11.40 12.32
C MET A 134 -17.39 -11.79 13.66
N GLU A 135 -17.41 -10.89 14.65
CA GLU A 135 -16.78 -11.08 15.96
C GLU A 135 -15.30 -11.48 15.84
N LEU A 136 -14.51 -10.75 15.01
CA LEU A 136 -13.09 -11.04 14.85
C LEU A 136 -12.33 -10.85 16.17
N ASP A 137 -11.29 -11.65 16.37
CA ASP A 137 -10.43 -11.56 17.55
C ASP A 137 -9.35 -10.47 17.39
N TYR A 138 -8.87 -10.29 16.17
CA TYR A 138 -7.85 -9.29 15.80
C TYR A 138 -8.25 -8.53 14.54
N LEU A 139 -7.82 -7.26 14.49
CA LEU A 139 -7.98 -6.40 13.34
C LEU A 139 -6.66 -5.68 13.06
N ALA A 140 -6.04 -5.98 11.94
CA ALA A 140 -4.77 -5.37 11.52
C ALA A 140 -5.04 -4.09 10.74
N VAL A 141 -4.35 -3.01 11.12
CA VAL A 141 -4.30 -1.73 10.40
C VAL A 141 -2.97 -1.70 9.64
N SER A 142 -3.04 -1.77 8.30
CA SER A 142 -1.86 -2.04 7.48
C SER A 142 -0.93 -0.86 7.30
N PHE A 143 -1.44 0.38 7.32
CA PHE A 143 -0.63 1.57 7.03
C PHE A 143 -0.83 2.70 8.05
N PRO A 144 -0.76 2.44 9.38
CA PRO A 144 -0.86 3.52 10.35
C PRO A 144 0.40 4.40 10.26
N ARG A 145 0.22 5.70 10.15
CA ARG A 145 1.30 6.70 10.10
C ARG A 145 1.78 7.06 11.50
N ASP A 146 0.83 7.09 12.44
CA ASP A 146 1.03 7.52 13.81
C ASP A 146 0.02 6.88 14.79
N ALA A 147 0.07 7.31 16.04
CA ALA A 147 -0.85 6.82 17.06
C ALA A 147 -2.30 7.28 16.83
N ASP A 148 -2.50 8.42 16.20
CA ASP A 148 -3.85 8.97 15.96
C ASP A 148 -4.63 8.12 14.96
N ASP A 149 -3.96 7.58 13.94
CA ASP A 149 -4.56 6.61 13.02
C ASP A 149 -5.04 5.35 13.76
N MET A 150 -4.26 4.85 14.72
CA MET A 150 -4.65 3.70 15.56
C MET A 150 -5.78 4.04 16.53
N HIS A 151 -5.78 5.25 17.10
CA HIS A 151 -6.89 5.73 17.93
C HIS A 151 -8.17 5.89 17.12
N TYR A 152 -8.07 6.37 15.89
CA TYR A 152 -9.21 6.47 14.98
C TYR A 152 -9.77 5.10 14.60
N ALA A 153 -8.92 4.13 14.28
CA ALA A 153 -9.34 2.75 14.03
C ALA A 153 -10.05 2.14 15.24
N ARG A 154 -9.54 2.40 16.47
CA ARG A 154 -10.16 1.93 17.71
C ARG A 154 -11.55 2.54 17.89
N LYS A 155 -11.67 3.85 17.67
CA LYS A 155 -12.95 4.55 17.76
C LYS A 155 -13.98 3.93 16.82
N LEU A 156 -13.63 3.71 15.56
CA LEU A 156 -14.53 3.10 14.58
C LEU A 156 -14.94 1.67 14.96
N ARG A 157 -14.00 0.85 15.46
CA ARG A 157 -14.30 -0.48 15.97
C ARG A 157 -15.29 -0.43 17.14
N ASP A 158 -15.07 0.48 18.09
CA ASP A 158 -15.92 0.61 19.28
C ASP A 158 -17.32 1.09 18.90
N GLU A 159 -17.43 2.05 17.98
CA GLU A 159 -18.71 2.53 17.42
C GLU A 159 -19.47 1.42 16.68
N ALA A 160 -18.77 0.49 16.04
CA ALA A 160 -19.34 -0.69 15.42
C ALA A 160 -19.73 -1.81 16.43
N GLY A 161 -19.44 -1.62 17.72
CA GLY A 161 -19.66 -2.64 18.76
C GLY A 161 -18.64 -3.78 18.75
N GLY A 162 -17.52 -3.63 18.03
CA GLY A 162 -16.47 -4.64 17.92
C GLY A 162 -15.56 -4.67 19.15
N THR A 163 -14.98 -5.84 19.42
CA THR A 163 -14.05 -6.07 20.55
C THR A 163 -12.66 -6.53 20.11
N ALA A 164 -12.41 -6.65 18.80
CA ALA A 164 -11.16 -7.11 18.22
C ALA A 164 -9.95 -6.31 18.73
N TRP A 165 -8.85 -6.99 19.04
CA TRP A 165 -7.58 -6.35 19.34
C TRP A 165 -6.98 -5.71 18.08
N LEU A 166 -6.60 -4.44 18.17
CA LEU A 166 -5.97 -3.75 17.03
C LEU A 166 -4.48 -4.06 16.99
N VAL A 167 -3.99 -4.38 15.80
CA VAL A 167 -2.58 -4.64 15.53
C VAL A 167 -2.12 -3.67 14.43
N ALA A 168 -1.08 -2.90 14.70
CA ALA A 168 -0.42 -2.11 13.67
C ALA A 168 0.54 -3.03 12.88
N THR A 169 0.34 -3.12 11.56
CA THR A 169 1.27 -3.82 10.68
C THR A 169 2.01 -2.78 9.84
N ARG A 170 3.33 -2.85 9.82
CA ARG A 170 4.18 -2.06 8.94
C ARG A 170 4.79 -2.98 7.89
N VAL A 171 4.67 -2.58 6.66
CA VAL A 171 5.49 -3.10 5.58
C VAL A 171 6.66 -2.17 5.31
#